data_60b7d2568762b1df64b678a22454fe40
#
_entry.id   60b7d2568762b1df64b678a22454fe40
#
_cell.length_a   1.000
_cell.length_b   1.000
_cell.length_c   1.000
_cell.angle_alpha   90.00
_cell.angle_beta   90.00
_cell.angle_gamma   90.00
#
_symmetry.space_group_name_H-M   'P 1'
#
loop_
_entity.id
_entity.type
_entity.pdbx_description
1 polymer ?
#
loop_
_entity_poly.entity_id
_entity_poly.type
_entity_poly.pdbx_seq_one_letter_code
_entity_poly.pdbx_strand_id
1 'polypeptide(L)'
;MTVDTERTISVTVNGVPREATVPVRRLLSDALRHDLGLTGTHVGCEHGVCGACTVLVDGDPVRSCLLLAVQADGHEVKTVEGLARDDSRGGQVLHPVQEAFRECHALQCGFCTPGFLTTIAAGLDKRRAGGKDMAELTEEEVDDMVGGNLCRCTGYANIKKAVHHAAATMRDAQ
;
A
#
# COMPACT_ATOMS: atom_id res chain seq x y z
N MET A 1 -6.85 -39.88 0.27
CA MET A 1 -5.99 -38.72 -0.04
C MET A 1 -6.23 -37.68 1.05
N THR A 2 -5.29 -37.51 1.98
CA THR A 2 -5.33 -36.39 2.93
C THR A 2 -5.03 -35.11 2.13
N VAL A 3 -6.01 -34.22 2.03
CA VAL A 3 -5.81 -32.89 1.45
C VAL A 3 -4.99 -32.10 2.46
N ASP A 4 -3.82 -31.63 2.07
CA ASP A 4 -3.00 -30.75 2.90
C ASP A 4 -3.77 -29.43 3.06
N THR A 5 -4.23 -29.14 4.25
CA THR A 5 -5.09 -27.96 4.54
C THR A 5 -4.30 -26.77 5.02
N GLU A 6 -3.01 -26.95 5.33
CA GLU A 6 -2.09 -25.90 5.79
C GLU A 6 -0.79 -25.94 5.00
N ARG A 7 -0.14 -24.81 4.87
CA ARG A 7 1.16 -24.64 4.23
C ARG A 7 2.00 -23.61 4.97
N THR A 8 3.26 -23.92 5.19
CA THR A 8 4.23 -22.91 5.62
C THR A 8 4.68 -22.11 4.42
N ILE A 9 4.60 -20.79 4.53
CA ILE A 9 5.04 -19.80 3.53
C ILE A 9 6.21 -19.00 4.10
N SER A 10 7.14 -18.63 3.23
CA SER A 10 8.24 -17.72 3.53
C SER A 10 8.05 -16.47 2.69
N VAL A 11 7.79 -15.33 3.32
CA VAL A 11 7.50 -14.05 2.66
C VAL A 11 8.33 -12.94 3.28
N THR A 12 8.90 -12.07 2.47
CA THR A 12 9.57 -10.87 2.99
C THR A 12 8.55 -9.76 3.15
N VAL A 13 8.27 -9.34 4.38
CA VAL A 13 7.28 -8.27 4.64
C VAL A 13 7.98 -7.05 5.21
N ASN A 14 7.84 -5.92 4.51
CA ASN A 14 8.50 -4.65 4.85
C ASN A 14 10.02 -4.80 5.04
N GLY A 15 10.65 -5.58 4.17
CA GLY A 15 12.10 -5.86 4.22
C GLY A 15 12.52 -6.88 5.30
N VAL A 16 11.58 -7.46 6.05
CA VAL A 16 11.87 -8.47 7.08
C VAL A 16 11.37 -9.84 6.64
N PRO A 17 12.24 -10.86 6.53
CA PRO A 17 11.82 -12.23 6.27
C PRO A 17 10.88 -12.75 7.37
N ARG A 18 9.78 -13.35 6.99
CA ARG A 18 8.75 -13.90 7.87
C ARG A 18 8.36 -15.30 7.41
N GLU A 19 8.11 -16.19 8.37
CA GLU A 19 7.52 -17.49 8.11
C GLU A 19 6.18 -17.58 8.84
N ALA A 20 5.18 -18.16 8.20
CA ALA A 20 3.88 -18.43 8.79
C ALA A 20 3.30 -19.72 8.24
N THR A 21 2.72 -20.55 9.11
CA THR A 21 1.92 -21.71 8.69
C THR A 21 0.46 -21.26 8.62
N VAL A 22 -0.10 -21.29 7.42
CA VAL A 22 -1.43 -20.78 7.15
C VAL A 22 -2.30 -21.81 6.44
N PRO A 23 -3.62 -21.81 6.68
CA PRO A 23 -4.55 -22.58 5.86
C PRO A 23 -4.38 -22.19 4.39
N VAL A 24 -4.39 -23.19 3.47
CA VAL A 24 -4.17 -22.92 2.01
C VAL A 24 -5.19 -21.94 1.41
N ARG A 25 -6.35 -21.76 2.05
CA ARG A 25 -7.41 -20.83 1.66
C ARG A 25 -7.32 -19.46 2.35
N ARG A 26 -6.30 -19.23 3.19
CA ARG A 26 -6.10 -17.96 3.91
C ARG A 26 -5.85 -16.83 2.91
N LEU A 27 -6.60 -15.73 3.00
CA LEU A 27 -6.35 -14.54 2.21
C LEU A 27 -5.07 -13.84 2.70
N LEU A 28 -4.34 -13.18 1.79
CA LEU A 28 -3.15 -12.42 2.15
C LEU A 28 -3.48 -11.31 3.15
N SER A 29 -4.62 -10.63 3.00
CA SER A 29 -5.10 -9.62 3.95
C SER A 29 -5.23 -10.16 5.37
N ASP A 30 -5.75 -11.38 5.51
CA ASP A 30 -5.95 -12.02 6.81
C ASP A 30 -4.62 -12.48 7.40
N ALA A 31 -3.73 -13.04 6.56
CA ALA A 31 -2.40 -13.44 6.99
C ALA A 31 -1.59 -12.24 7.51
N LEU A 32 -1.61 -11.11 6.80
CA LEU A 32 -0.95 -9.89 7.23
C LEU A 32 -1.49 -9.41 8.58
N ARG A 33 -2.82 -9.34 8.73
CA ARG A 33 -3.47 -8.77 9.91
C ARG A 33 -3.44 -9.68 11.13
N HIS A 34 -3.71 -10.97 10.96
CA HIS A 34 -3.96 -11.89 12.05
C HIS A 34 -2.78 -12.80 12.36
N ASP A 35 -2.06 -13.27 11.32
CA ASP A 35 -0.95 -14.19 11.51
C ASP A 35 0.38 -13.44 11.70
N LEU A 36 0.55 -12.26 11.03
CA LEU A 36 1.77 -11.43 11.11
C LEU A 36 1.60 -10.15 11.96
N GLY A 37 0.40 -9.84 12.43
CA GLY A 37 0.12 -8.69 13.29
C GLY A 37 0.20 -7.31 12.63
N LEU A 38 0.23 -7.24 11.27
CA LEU A 38 0.30 -5.99 10.50
C LEU A 38 -1.11 -5.47 10.21
N THR A 39 -1.66 -4.74 11.15
CA THR A 39 -3.07 -4.32 11.13
C THR A 39 -3.34 -3.04 10.32
N GLY A 40 -2.31 -2.37 9.80
CA GLY A 40 -2.44 -1.18 8.96
C GLY A 40 -3.13 -1.46 7.62
N THR A 41 -3.07 -2.68 7.10
CA THR A 41 -3.87 -3.09 5.94
C THR A 41 -5.34 -3.24 6.34
N HIS A 42 -6.24 -2.39 5.83
CA HIS A 42 -7.66 -2.45 6.15
C HIS A 42 -8.44 -3.27 5.13
N VAL A 43 -9.52 -3.92 5.57
CA VAL A 43 -10.40 -4.74 4.72
C VAL A 43 -11.82 -4.21 4.78
N GLY A 44 -12.34 -3.71 3.63
CA GLY A 44 -13.65 -3.06 3.58
C GLY A 44 -14.73 -3.78 2.76
N CYS A 45 -14.36 -4.59 1.75
CA CYS A 45 -15.36 -5.18 0.85
C CYS A 45 -15.15 -6.66 0.51
N GLU A 46 -13.92 -7.16 0.59
CA GLU A 46 -13.51 -8.53 0.20
C GLU A 46 -13.86 -8.90 -1.26
N HIS A 47 -14.09 -7.89 -2.11
CA HIS A 47 -14.46 -8.07 -3.53
C HIS A 47 -13.47 -7.39 -4.49
N GLY A 48 -12.37 -6.84 -3.95
CA GLY A 48 -11.38 -6.10 -4.75
C GLY A 48 -11.79 -4.71 -5.19
N VAL A 49 -12.99 -4.23 -4.83
CA VAL A 49 -13.57 -2.97 -5.33
C VAL A 49 -13.09 -1.75 -4.56
N CYS A 50 -13.09 -1.81 -3.21
CA CYS A 50 -12.87 -0.60 -2.39
C CYS A 50 -11.40 -0.16 -2.30
N GLY A 51 -10.44 -1.01 -2.56
CA GLY A 51 -9.02 -0.70 -2.53
C GLY A 51 -8.38 -0.55 -1.15
N ALA A 52 -9.15 -0.59 -0.04
CA ALA A 52 -8.62 -0.39 1.31
C ALA A 52 -7.52 -1.39 1.70
N CYS A 53 -7.56 -2.60 1.14
CA CYS A 53 -6.61 -3.69 1.40
C CYS A 53 -5.39 -3.70 0.46
N THR A 54 -5.14 -2.63 -0.29
CA THR A 54 -4.01 -2.59 -1.23
C THR A 54 -2.69 -2.67 -0.49
N VAL A 55 -1.86 -3.61 -0.92
CA VAL A 55 -0.45 -3.77 -0.54
C VAL A 55 0.39 -3.82 -1.81
N LEU A 56 1.70 -3.70 -1.71
CA LEU A 56 2.59 -3.93 -2.85
C LEU A 56 3.13 -5.36 -2.76
N VAL A 57 3.06 -6.09 -3.86
CA VAL A 57 3.75 -7.38 -4.04
C VAL A 57 4.77 -7.18 -5.15
N ASP A 58 6.04 -7.36 -4.83
CA ASP A 58 7.17 -7.08 -5.73
C ASP A 58 7.12 -5.67 -6.37
N GLY A 59 6.59 -4.70 -5.61
CA GLY A 59 6.44 -3.31 -6.03
C GLY A 59 5.14 -2.96 -6.75
N ASP A 60 4.33 -3.93 -7.16
CA ASP A 60 3.05 -3.70 -7.83
C ASP A 60 1.87 -3.67 -6.84
N PRO A 61 0.91 -2.74 -6.97
CA PRO A 61 -0.23 -2.63 -6.09
C PRO A 61 -1.25 -3.75 -6.37
N VAL A 62 -1.53 -4.57 -5.35
CA VAL A 62 -2.49 -5.68 -5.43
C VAL A 62 -3.54 -5.59 -4.32
N ARG A 63 -4.72 -6.13 -4.58
CA ARG A 63 -5.80 -6.27 -3.59
C ARG A 63 -5.56 -7.53 -2.75
N SER A 64 -5.00 -7.38 -1.55
CA SER A 64 -4.67 -8.53 -0.71
C SER A 64 -5.87 -9.39 -0.30
N CYS A 65 -7.10 -8.86 -0.36
CA CYS A 65 -8.34 -9.62 -0.16
C CYS A 65 -8.72 -10.54 -1.34
N LEU A 66 -8.01 -10.47 -2.47
CA LEU A 66 -8.22 -11.34 -3.63
C LEU A 66 -7.04 -12.30 -3.87
N LEU A 67 -5.98 -12.20 -3.05
CA LEU A 67 -4.80 -13.03 -3.15
C LEU A 67 -4.78 -14.01 -1.98
N LEU A 68 -4.50 -15.28 -2.24
CA LEU A 68 -4.24 -16.25 -1.18
C LEU A 68 -2.85 -16.03 -0.60
N ALA A 69 -2.70 -16.20 0.71
CA ALA A 69 -1.39 -16.06 1.38
C ALA A 69 -0.32 -16.98 0.78
N VAL A 70 -0.71 -18.18 0.36
CA VAL A 70 0.19 -19.15 -0.29
C VAL A 70 0.72 -18.69 -1.65
N GLN A 71 0.07 -17.72 -2.29
CA GLN A 71 0.54 -17.12 -3.56
C GLN A 71 1.61 -16.05 -3.33
N ALA A 72 1.75 -15.57 -2.09
CA ALA A 72 2.80 -14.63 -1.72
C ALA A 72 4.09 -15.33 -1.23
N ASP A 73 4.13 -16.68 -1.25
CA ASP A 73 5.30 -17.46 -0.89
C ASP A 73 6.49 -17.13 -1.81
N GLY A 74 7.62 -16.72 -1.22
CA GLY A 74 8.82 -16.30 -1.94
C GLY A 74 8.80 -14.86 -2.46
N HIS A 75 7.72 -14.11 -2.27
CA HIS A 75 7.59 -12.72 -2.75
C HIS A 75 7.92 -11.69 -1.67
N GLU A 76 8.17 -10.44 -2.12
CA GLU A 76 8.26 -9.27 -1.24
C GLU A 76 6.90 -8.58 -1.14
N VAL A 77 6.41 -8.39 0.09
CA VAL A 77 5.17 -7.67 0.39
C VAL A 77 5.50 -6.40 1.15
N LYS A 78 5.05 -5.26 0.65
CA LYS A 78 5.14 -3.99 1.38
C LYS A 78 3.75 -3.50 1.76
N THR A 79 3.54 -3.28 3.05
CA THR A 79 2.31 -2.72 3.61
C THR A 79 2.49 -1.24 3.92
N VAL A 80 1.42 -0.56 4.34
CA VAL A 80 1.48 0.86 4.71
C VAL A 80 2.49 1.14 5.83
N GLU A 81 2.70 0.18 6.74
CA GLU A 81 3.68 0.28 7.81
C GLU A 81 5.12 0.35 7.29
N GLY A 82 5.38 -0.26 6.12
CA GLY A 82 6.70 -0.25 5.49
C GLY A 82 6.97 0.94 4.56
N LEU A 83 6.05 1.90 4.46
CA LEU A 83 6.29 3.12 3.67
C LEU A 83 7.19 4.10 4.40
N ALA A 84 7.02 4.28 5.70
CA ALA A 84 7.93 5.08 6.53
C ALA A 84 9.29 4.38 6.66
N ARG A 85 10.35 5.15 6.84
CA ARG A 85 11.71 4.65 7.05
C ARG A 85 12.18 5.05 8.44
N ASP A 86 12.97 4.20 9.07
CA ASP A 86 13.64 4.56 10.30
C ASP A 86 14.77 5.55 10.00
N ASP A 87 14.87 6.60 10.80
CA ASP A 87 16.01 7.52 10.75
C ASP A 87 17.18 7.00 11.61
N SER A 88 18.36 7.57 11.38
CA SER A 88 19.58 7.20 12.12
C SER A 88 19.53 7.58 13.61
N ARG A 89 18.50 8.27 14.09
CA ARG A 89 18.30 8.74 15.49
C ARG A 89 17.19 7.98 16.19
N GLY A 90 16.63 6.93 15.59
CA GLY A 90 15.53 6.14 16.15
C GLY A 90 14.14 6.77 15.99
N GLY A 91 14.01 7.79 15.11
CA GLY A 91 12.74 8.35 14.67
C GLY A 91 12.23 7.68 13.41
N GLN A 92 11.06 8.10 12.95
CA GLN A 92 10.51 7.68 11.66
C GLN A 92 10.42 8.87 10.71
N VAL A 93 10.90 8.69 9.49
CA VAL A 93 10.70 9.62 8.37
C VAL A 93 9.54 9.10 7.55
N LEU A 94 8.47 9.87 7.49
CA LEU A 94 7.30 9.52 6.68
C LEU A 94 7.66 9.53 5.20
N HIS A 95 7.03 8.65 4.44
CA HIS A 95 7.09 8.72 2.98
C HIS A 95 6.45 10.05 2.50
N PRO A 96 6.93 10.69 1.42
CA PRO A 96 6.36 11.96 0.92
C PRO A 96 4.85 11.93 0.73
N VAL A 97 4.28 10.80 0.33
CA VAL A 97 2.82 10.62 0.22
C VAL A 97 2.13 10.67 1.58
N GLN A 98 2.71 10.07 2.62
CA GLN A 98 2.15 10.11 3.98
C GLN A 98 2.17 11.55 4.53
N GLU A 99 3.27 12.26 4.32
CA GLU A 99 3.42 13.66 4.71
C GLU A 99 2.40 14.55 3.97
N ALA A 100 2.27 14.38 2.66
CA ALA A 100 1.33 15.13 1.84
C ALA A 100 -0.13 14.88 2.27
N PHE A 101 -0.49 13.64 2.64
CA PHE A 101 -1.83 13.34 3.17
C PHE A 101 -2.12 14.07 4.47
N ARG A 102 -1.12 14.19 5.36
CA ARG A 102 -1.21 14.97 6.59
C ARG A 102 -1.38 16.46 6.31
N GLU A 103 -0.52 17.04 5.47
CA GLU A 103 -0.50 18.48 5.19
C GLU A 103 -1.70 18.96 4.38
N CYS A 104 -2.15 18.15 3.42
CA CYS A 104 -3.32 18.48 2.60
C CYS A 104 -4.65 18.08 3.24
N HIS A 105 -4.67 17.56 4.47
CA HIS A 105 -5.87 17.03 5.11
C HIS A 105 -6.61 16.03 4.22
N ALA A 106 -5.88 15.11 3.57
CA ALA A 106 -6.39 14.17 2.59
C ALA A 106 -7.07 12.94 3.22
N LEU A 107 -7.36 12.97 4.50
CA LEU A 107 -8.05 11.93 5.26
C LEU A 107 -9.05 12.53 6.26
N GLN A 108 -10.09 11.77 6.60
CA GLN A 108 -11.01 12.06 7.68
C GLN A 108 -11.10 10.87 8.63
N CYS A 109 -11.93 9.86 8.33
CA CYS A 109 -12.00 8.66 9.18
C CYS A 109 -10.73 7.78 9.12
N GLY A 110 -9.91 7.91 8.08
CA GLY A 110 -8.65 7.18 7.93
C GLY A 110 -8.78 5.76 7.35
N PHE A 111 -9.99 5.20 7.22
CA PHE A 111 -10.18 3.79 6.85
C PHE A 111 -9.63 3.44 5.45
N CYS A 112 -9.84 4.29 4.46
CA CYS A 112 -9.31 4.08 3.10
C CYS A 112 -7.84 4.50 2.94
N THR A 113 -7.30 5.22 3.91
CA THR A 113 -5.98 5.87 3.81
C THR A 113 -4.84 4.90 3.50
N PRO A 114 -4.70 3.74 4.16
CA PRO A 114 -3.62 2.80 3.84
C PRO A 114 -3.59 2.37 2.38
N GLY A 115 -4.76 2.06 1.82
CA GLY A 115 -4.86 1.67 0.41
C GLY A 115 -4.47 2.79 -0.56
N PHE A 116 -4.89 4.04 -0.29
CA PHE A 116 -4.45 5.18 -1.07
C PHE A 116 -2.94 5.40 -0.98
N LEU A 117 -2.38 5.38 0.23
CA LEU A 117 -0.96 5.62 0.43
C LEU A 117 -0.10 4.61 -0.34
N THR A 118 -0.43 3.32 -0.27
CA THR A 118 0.31 2.28 -1.00
C THR A 118 0.15 2.41 -2.52
N THR A 119 -1.07 2.66 -3.01
CA THR A 119 -1.33 2.81 -4.46
C THR A 119 -0.61 4.03 -5.03
N ILE A 120 -0.72 5.19 -4.37
CA ILE A 120 -0.12 6.44 -4.82
C ILE A 120 1.41 6.37 -4.73
N ALA A 121 1.97 5.80 -3.65
CA ALA A 121 3.41 5.62 -3.52
C ALA A 121 3.97 4.78 -4.68
N ALA A 122 3.33 3.65 -4.99
CA ALA A 122 3.73 2.81 -6.12
C ALA A 122 3.65 3.56 -7.47
N GLY A 123 2.57 4.32 -7.70
CA GLY A 123 2.39 5.10 -8.92
C GLY A 123 3.47 6.16 -9.10
N LEU A 124 3.77 6.94 -8.06
CA LEU A 124 4.81 7.96 -8.08
C LEU A 124 6.23 7.35 -8.18
N ASP A 125 6.51 6.26 -7.45
CA ASP A 125 7.80 5.57 -7.54
C ASP A 125 8.03 4.96 -8.93
N LYS A 126 6.99 4.38 -9.53
CA LYS A 126 7.05 3.85 -10.91
C LYS A 126 7.29 4.97 -11.94
N ARG A 127 6.61 6.12 -11.78
CA ARG A 127 6.83 7.31 -12.61
C ARG A 127 8.28 7.78 -12.52
N ARG A 128 8.81 7.90 -11.31
CA ARG A 128 10.20 8.30 -11.06
C ARG A 128 11.20 7.32 -11.65
N ALA A 129 11.02 6.03 -11.43
CA ALA A 129 11.86 4.98 -12.00
C ALA A 129 11.85 4.96 -13.53
N GLY A 130 10.72 5.35 -14.14
CA GLY A 130 10.58 5.51 -15.60
C GLY A 130 11.20 6.80 -16.16
N GLY A 131 11.87 7.63 -15.34
CA GLY A 131 12.52 8.87 -15.75
C GLY A 131 11.55 9.98 -16.18
N LYS A 132 10.26 9.88 -15.83
CA LYS A 132 9.27 10.93 -16.12
C LYS A 132 9.38 12.07 -15.12
N ASP A 133 9.32 13.31 -15.63
CA ASP A 133 9.34 14.49 -14.76
C ASP A 133 8.11 14.51 -13.82
N MET A 134 8.36 14.67 -12.54
CA MET A 134 7.32 14.77 -11.53
C MET A 134 6.51 16.08 -11.65
N ALA A 135 7.07 17.12 -12.30
CA ALA A 135 6.36 18.37 -12.57
C ALA A 135 5.30 18.23 -13.68
N GLU A 136 5.45 17.24 -14.55
CA GLU A 136 4.54 16.97 -15.67
C GLU A 136 3.47 15.93 -15.33
N LEU A 137 3.16 15.74 -14.04
CA LEU A 137 2.10 14.83 -13.60
C LEU A 137 0.74 15.35 -14.06
N THR A 138 0.07 14.59 -14.93
CA THR A 138 -1.23 14.98 -15.48
C THR A 138 -2.39 14.62 -14.55
N GLU A 139 -3.53 15.32 -14.70
CA GLU A 139 -4.75 15.00 -13.95
C GLU A 139 -5.24 13.56 -14.24
N GLU A 140 -5.07 13.05 -15.47
CA GLU A 140 -5.42 11.70 -15.84
C GLU A 140 -4.58 10.67 -15.05
N GLU A 141 -3.26 10.88 -14.97
CA GLU A 141 -2.39 10.01 -14.16
C GLU A 141 -2.74 10.06 -12.67
N VAL A 142 -3.16 11.24 -12.16
CA VAL A 142 -3.66 11.38 -10.78
C VAL A 142 -4.96 10.62 -10.60
N ASP A 143 -5.89 10.72 -11.55
CA ASP A 143 -7.16 10.01 -11.51
C ASP A 143 -6.97 8.49 -11.56
N ASP A 144 -6.04 8.00 -12.35
CA ASP A 144 -5.65 6.58 -12.38
C ASP A 144 -5.12 6.10 -11.02
N MET A 145 -4.27 6.90 -10.36
CA MET A 145 -3.73 6.55 -9.05
C MET A 145 -4.80 6.51 -7.95
N VAL A 146 -5.82 7.38 -8.03
CA VAL A 146 -6.84 7.47 -6.97
C VAL A 146 -8.11 6.67 -7.31
N GLY A 147 -8.38 6.41 -8.59
CA GLY A 147 -9.62 5.80 -9.07
C GLY A 147 -9.89 4.39 -8.58
N GLY A 148 -8.83 3.65 -8.25
CA GLY A 148 -8.92 2.29 -7.73
C GLY A 148 -9.30 2.19 -6.24
N ASN A 149 -9.46 3.31 -5.52
CA ASN A 149 -9.70 3.34 -4.09
C ASN A 149 -10.95 4.15 -3.76
N LEU A 150 -11.83 3.61 -2.91
CA LEU A 150 -13.07 4.29 -2.52
C LEU A 150 -12.90 5.07 -1.21
N CYS A 151 -13.23 6.35 -1.24
CA CYS A 151 -13.34 7.19 -0.07
C CYS A 151 -14.77 7.76 0.06
N ARG A 152 -15.43 7.55 1.20
CA ARG A 152 -16.77 8.08 1.46
C ARG A 152 -16.75 9.46 2.11
N CYS A 153 -15.61 9.91 2.60
CA CYS A 153 -15.52 11.10 3.46
C CYS A 153 -15.05 12.36 2.73
N THR A 154 -13.97 12.28 1.93
CA THR A 154 -13.19 13.45 1.49
C THR A 154 -13.70 14.12 0.20
N GLY A 155 -14.49 13.41 -0.61
CA GLY A 155 -14.83 13.87 -1.96
C GLY A 155 -13.64 13.94 -2.92
N TYR A 156 -12.50 13.31 -2.56
CA TYR A 156 -11.27 13.16 -3.36
C TYR A 156 -10.44 14.42 -3.61
N ALA A 157 -10.98 15.63 -3.51
CA ALA A 157 -10.27 16.87 -3.84
C ALA A 157 -8.94 17.00 -3.07
N ASN A 158 -8.96 16.80 -1.75
CA ASN A 158 -7.74 16.87 -0.95
C ASN A 158 -6.79 15.68 -1.20
N ILE A 159 -7.32 14.51 -1.59
CA ILE A 159 -6.49 13.35 -1.96
C ILE A 159 -5.70 13.67 -3.23
N LYS A 160 -6.36 14.18 -4.29
CA LYS A 160 -5.69 14.61 -5.53
C LYS A 160 -4.66 15.70 -5.26
N LYS A 161 -5.00 16.70 -4.43
CA LYS A 161 -4.06 17.74 -3.99
C LYS A 161 -2.83 17.12 -3.31
N ALA A 162 -3.01 16.11 -2.47
CA ALA A 162 -1.90 15.41 -1.81
C ALA A 162 -1.02 14.64 -2.79
N VAL A 163 -1.56 14.09 -3.88
CA VAL A 163 -0.76 13.44 -4.93
C VAL A 163 0.19 14.45 -5.57
N HIS A 164 -0.33 15.61 -6.00
CA HIS A 164 0.50 16.68 -6.57
C HIS A 164 1.55 17.20 -5.57
N HIS A 165 1.17 17.37 -4.30
CA HIS A 165 2.09 17.81 -3.25
C HIS A 165 3.24 16.80 -3.04
N ALA A 166 2.92 15.52 -2.97
CA ALA A 166 3.92 14.45 -2.85
C ALA A 166 4.85 14.42 -4.06
N ALA A 167 4.31 14.55 -5.28
CA ALA A 167 5.11 14.60 -6.49
C ALA A 167 6.11 15.76 -6.48
N ALA A 168 5.67 16.97 -6.07
CA ALA A 168 6.55 18.12 -5.93
C ALA A 168 7.67 17.88 -4.91
N THR A 169 7.33 17.36 -3.73
CA THR A 169 8.31 17.02 -2.68
C THR A 169 9.34 15.98 -3.17
N MET A 170 8.89 14.96 -3.91
CA MET A 170 9.77 13.91 -4.45
C MET A 170 10.69 14.41 -5.54
N ARG A 171 10.30 15.46 -6.28
CA ARG A 171 11.16 16.15 -7.26
C ARG A 171 12.27 16.92 -6.56
N ASP A 172 11.93 17.71 -5.53
CA ASP A 172 12.87 18.62 -4.87
C ASP A 172 13.89 17.89 -3.98
N ALA A 173 13.68 16.59 -3.74
CA ALA A 173 14.58 15.70 -3.00
C ALA A 173 15.65 15.01 -3.88
N GLN A 174 15.71 15.32 -5.18
CA GLN A 174 16.73 14.85 -6.13
C GLN A 174 17.91 15.82 -6.18
#